data_00f12f6513f7878057c71d1983543e74
#
_entry.id   00f12f6513f7878057c71d1983543e74
#
_cell.length_a   1.000
_cell.length_b   1.000
_cell.length_c   1.000
_cell.angle_alpha   90.00
_cell.angle_beta   90.00
_cell.angle_gamma   90.00
#
_symmetry.space_group_name_H-M   'P 1'
#
loop_
_entity.id
_entity.type
_entity.pdbx_description
1 polymer ?
#
loop_
_entity_poly.entity_id
_entity_poly.type
_entity_poly.pdbx_seq_one_letter_code
_entity_poly.pdbx_strand_id
1 'polypeptide(L)'
;VIIDVGTHTGDTTIPMGIAAGKQGLVIGLEPNKYVFKVLEENIRLNLSITNIDAYCFAATIENGNFVFNYSDPSFCNGGYLSEIENQNHNHFFPLDVKGKNLNTFLKEKYSNRISDISLIKIDAEGYDKEIIKTLSDILKAQKPILMVECYKKLNFEEREELFSVLEELNYKLYMLNDFESLHELKRINLKQMHLTKHFEILAIHNMSMTNPITD
;
A
#
# COMPACT_ATOMS: atom_id res chain seq x y z
N VAL A 1 -13.67 -4.58 -4.46
CA VAL A 1 -13.02 -4.27 -3.17
C VAL A 1 -11.66 -3.64 -3.44
N ILE A 2 -11.35 -2.58 -2.71
CA ILE A 2 -10.05 -1.89 -2.72
C ILE A 2 -9.41 -2.09 -1.35
N ILE A 3 -8.09 -2.33 -1.32
CA ILE A 3 -7.31 -2.37 -0.09
C ILE A 3 -6.33 -1.19 -0.12
N ASP A 4 -6.30 -0.39 0.94
CA ASP A 4 -5.40 0.75 1.09
C ASP A 4 -4.55 0.57 2.35
N VAL A 5 -3.27 0.27 2.16
CA VAL A 5 -2.28 0.13 3.23
C VAL A 5 -1.49 1.42 3.34
N GLY A 6 -1.49 2.03 4.53
CA GLY A 6 -0.93 3.36 4.74
C GLY A 6 -1.92 4.46 4.33
N THR A 7 -3.12 4.41 4.95
CA THR A 7 -4.22 5.33 4.61
C THR A 7 -3.99 6.76 5.09
N HIS A 8 -3.11 6.96 6.08
CA HIS A 8 -2.88 8.23 6.72
C HIS A 8 -4.21 8.88 7.16
N THR A 9 -4.49 10.12 6.78
CA THR A 9 -5.74 10.82 7.10
C THR A 9 -6.90 10.50 6.14
N GLY A 10 -6.67 9.65 5.13
CA GLY A 10 -7.67 9.23 4.14
C GLY A 10 -7.64 10.00 2.83
N ASP A 11 -6.54 10.67 2.53
CA ASP A 11 -6.33 11.46 1.31
C ASP A 11 -6.43 10.62 0.02
N THR A 12 -6.04 9.34 0.06
CA THR A 12 -6.28 8.37 -1.02
C THR A 12 -7.53 7.52 -0.76
N THR A 13 -7.76 7.11 0.49
CA THR A 13 -8.86 6.21 0.89
C THR A 13 -10.24 6.79 0.57
N ILE A 14 -10.46 8.08 0.85
CA ILE A 14 -11.77 8.72 0.59
C ILE A 14 -12.06 8.80 -0.91
N PRO A 15 -11.16 9.31 -1.79
CA PRO A 15 -11.34 9.25 -3.23
C PRO A 15 -11.58 7.84 -3.77
N MET A 16 -10.84 6.84 -3.27
CA MET A 16 -11.06 5.42 -3.62
C MET A 16 -12.46 4.95 -3.19
N GLY A 17 -12.92 5.36 -2.00
CA GLY A 17 -14.27 5.06 -1.52
C GLY A 17 -15.35 5.68 -2.38
N ILE A 18 -15.17 6.92 -2.84
CA ILE A 18 -16.08 7.59 -3.76
C ILE A 18 -16.11 6.86 -5.12
N ALA A 19 -14.95 6.49 -5.65
CA ALA A 19 -14.84 5.77 -6.93
C ALA A 19 -15.44 4.36 -6.85
N ALA A 20 -15.28 3.66 -5.73
CA ALA A 20 -15.87 2.35 -5.50
C ALA A 20 -17.40 2.40 -5.32
N GLY A 21 -17.91 3.54 -4.87
CA GLY A 21 -19.35 3.77 -4.61
C GLY A 21 -19.88 2.94 -3.43
N LYS A 22 -21.18 3.07 -3.17
CA LYS A 22 -21.84 2.43 -2.00
C LYS A 22 -21.86 0.90 -2.05
N GLN A 23 -21.78 0.30 -3.23
CA GLN A 23 -21.75 -1.16 -3.41
C GLN A 23 -20.34 -1.73 -3.35
N GLY A 24 -19.33 -0.88 -3.58
CA GLY A 24 -17.95 -1.22 -3.36
C GLY A 24 -17.58 -1.28 -1.87
N LEU A 25 -16.34 -1.59 -1.58
CA LEU A 25 -15.78 -1.56 -0.23
C LEU A 25 -14.31 -1.15 -0.33
N VAL A 26 -13.89 -0.21 0.52
CA VAL A 26 -12.48 0.06 0.77
C VAL A 26 -12.12 -0.47 2.15
N ILE A 27 -11.03 -1.22 2.24
CA ILE A 27 -10.45 -1.69 3.51
C ILE A 27 -9.17 -0.91 3.73
N GLY A 28 -9.18 0.01 4.70
CA GLY A 28 -8.07 0.91 4.99
C GLY A 28 -7.30 0.52 6.25
N LEU A 29 -5.98 0.62 6.22
CA LEU A 29 -5.10 0.29 7.33
C LEU A 29 -4.19 1.47 7.67
N GLU A 30 -4.27 1.96 8.92
CA GLU A 30 -3.42 3.02 9.46
C GLU A 30 -2.92 2.65 10.85
N PRO A 31 -1.61 2.42 11.05
CA PRO A 31 -1.09 1.99 12.33
C PRO A 31 -1.03 3.09 13.38
N ASN A 32 -0.95 4.35 12.97
CA ASN A 32 -0.82 5.48 13.87
C ASN A 32 -2.16 5.85 14.50
N LYS A 33 -2.33 5.53 15.77
CA LYS A 33 -3.59 5.77 16.51
C LYS A 33 -4.02 7.26 16.58
N TYR A 34 -3.11 8.20 16.38
CA TYR A 34 -3.43 9.63 16.38
C TYR A 34 -3.96 10.06 15.03
N VAL A 35 -3.30 9.65 13.96
CA VAL A 35 -3.71 9.87 12.57
C VAL A 35 -4.99 9.12 12.27
N PHE A 36 -5.11 7.88 12.79
CA PHE A 36 -6.31 7.04 12.61
C PHE A 36 -7.60 7.73 13.11
N LYS A 37 -7.54 8.51 14.19
CA LYS A 37 -8.71 9.28 14.65
C LYS A 37 -9.18 10.33 13.64
N VAL A 38 -8.22 10.94 12.91
CA VAL A 38 -8.55 11.88 11.84
C VAL A 38 -9.15 11.13 10.64
N LEU A 39 -8.59 9.97 10.29
CA LEU A 39 -9.15 9.09 9.27
C LEU A 39 -10.59 8.70 9.59
N GLU A 40 -10.88 8.26 10.84
CA GLU A 40 -12.23 7.89 11.27
C GLU A 40 -13.22 9.05 11.08
N GLU A 41 -12.80 10.26 11.42
CA GLU A 41 -13.65 11.45 11.26
C GLU A 41 -13.88 11.78 9.78
N ASN A 42 -12.84 11.70 8.95
CA ASN A 42 -12.95 11.89 7.50
C ASN A 42 -13.88 10.85 6.85
N ILE A 43 -13.80 9.58 7.27
CA ILE A 43 -14.73 8.54 6.84
C ILE A 43 -16.15 8.89 7.26
N ARG A 44 -16.36 9.29 8.52
CA ARG A 44 -17.67 9.68 9.05
C ARG A 44 -18.32 10.81 8.25
N LEU A 45 -17.54 11.80 7.85
CA LEU A 45 -18.00 12.93 7.03
C LEU A 45 -18.42 12.50 5.61
N ASN A 46 -17.94 11.36 5.13
CA ASN A 46 -18.18 10.85 3.78
C ASN A 46 -19.09 9.60 3.74
N LEU A 47 -19.66 9.17 4.87
CA LEU A 47 -20.48 7.96 4.98
C LEU A 47 -21.67 7.90 3.99
N SER A 48 -22.21 9.05 3.57
CA SER A 48 -23.33 9.09 2.63
C SER A 48 -22.96 8.62 1.23
N ILE A 49 -21.70 8.73 0.83
CA ILE A 49 -21.21 8.47 -0.54
C ILE A 49 -20.16 7.37 -0.61
N THR A 50 -19.59 6.92 0.50
CA THR A 50 -18.55 5.89 0.56
C THR A 50 -18.99 4.68 1.38
N ASN A 51 -18.23 3.57 1.22
CA ASN A 51 -18.29 2.38 2.06
C ASN A 51 -16.86 1.97 2.39
N ILE A 52 -16.38 2.37 3.58
CA ILE A 52 -14.99 2.23 4.02
C ILE A 52 -14.95 1.58 5.39
N ASP A 53 -14.22 0.47 5.50
CA ASP A 53 -13.85 -0.17 6.77
C ASP A 53 -12.40 0.17 7.08
N ALA A 54 -12.13 0.93 8.14
CA ALA A 54 -10.77 1.30 8.55
C ALA A 54 -10.33 0.56 9.82
N TYR A 55 -9.03 0.26 9.89
CA TYR A 55 -8.43 -0.50 11.00
C TYR A 55 -7.12 0.12 11.47
N CYS A 56 -6.97 0.24 12.80
CA CYS A 56 -5.76 0.77 13.42
C CYS A 56 -4.74 -0.35 13.68
N PHE A 57 -4.04 -0.79 12.63
CA PHE A 57 -2.90 -1.70 12.71
C PHE A 57 -2.01 -1.59 11.47
N ALA A 58 -0.74 -2.01 11.59
CA ALA A 58 0.18 -2.16 10.48
C ALA A 58 0.01 -3.51 9.79
N ALA A 59 0.08 -3.54 8.46
CA ALA A 59 0.27 -4.79 7.72
C ALA A 59 1.70 -5.29 7.94
N THR A 60 1.84 -6.50 8.51
CA THR A 60 3.13 -7.11 8.87
C THR A 60 3.19 -8.58 8.47
N ILE A 61 4.40 -9.18 8.49
CA ILE A 61 4.60 -10.61 8.18
C ILE A 61 3.84 -11.48 9.19
N GLU A 62 3.85 -11.09 10.46
CA GLU A 62 3.21 -11.83 11.57
C GLU A 62 2.39 -10.91 12.47
N ASN A 63 1.51 -11.49 13.26
CA ASN A 63 0.75 -10.75 14.26
C ASN A 63 1.65 -10.44 15.46
N GLY A 64 1.64 -9.18 15.94
CA GLY A 64 2.46 -8.81 17.08
C GLY A 64 2.33 -7.35 17.48
N ASN A 65 3.19 -6.94 18.41
CA ASN A 65 3.39 -5.55 18.76
C ASN A 65 4.73 -5.10 18.18
N PHE A 66 4.73 -3.97 17.54
CA PHE A 66 5.87 -3.39 16.84
C PHE A 66 6.09 -1.96 17.32
N VAL A 67 7.29 -1.45 17.07
CA VAL A 67 7.60 -0.04 17.31
C VAL A 67 7.80 0.63 15.96
N PHE A 68 7.02 1.67 15.69
CA PHE A 68 7.24 2.58 14.56
C PHE A 68 8.04 3.78 15.03
N ASN A 69 9.03 4.20 14.24
CA ASN A 69 9.79 5.39 14.47
C ASN A 69 9.30 6.52 13.56
N TYR A 70 8.98 7.65 14.15
CA TYR A 70 8.59 8.86 13.45
C TYR A 70 9.70 9.90 13.53
N SER A 71 9.85 10.70 12.51
CA SER A 71 10.85 11.80 12.48
C SER A 71 10.35 13.07 13.16
N ASP A 72 9.08 13.14 13.51
CA ASP A 72 8.40 14.31 14.07
C ASP A 72 7.60 13.92 15.33
N PRO A 73 7.68 14.70 16.42
CA PRO A 73 6.95 14.43 17.66
C PRO A 73 5.43 14.57 17.52
N SER A 74 4.93 15.24 16.48
CA SER A 74 3.50 15.34 16.20
C SER A 74 2.92 14.05 15.61
N PHE A 75 3.77 13.10 15.18
CA PHE A 75 3.40 11.85 14.49
C PHE A 75 2.59 12.07 13.20
N CYS A 76 2.68 13.26 12.58
CA CYS A 76 1.92 13.58 11.37
C CYS A 76 2.60 13.13 10.07
N ASN A 77 3.91 12.83 10.11
CA ASN A 77 4.66 12.31 8.97
C ASN A 77 4.65 10.77 8.99
N GLY A 78 4.95 10.15 7.84
CA GLY A 78 5.04 8.69 7.72
C GLY A 78 5.99 8.09 8.76
N GLY A 79 5.57 6.98 9.36
CA GLY A 79 6.36 6.21 10.32
C GLY A 79 6.83 4.90 9.69
N TYR A 80 7.98 4.41 10.09
CA TYR A 80 8.55 3.16 9.60
C TYR A 80 8.84 2.19 10.75
N LEU A 81 8.84 0.90 10.44
CA LEU A 81 9.19 -0.16 11.40
C LEU A 81 10.64 0.00 11.87
N SER A 82 10.87 -0.11 13.18
CA SER A 82 12.21 0.00 13.80
C SER A 82 13.19 -1.07 13.30
N GLU A 83 12.67 -2.18 12.79
CA GLU A 83 13.46 -3.30 12.25
C GLU A 83 14.10 -2.99 10.89
N ILE A 84 13.69 -1.91 10.21
CA ILE A 84 14.33 -1.45 8.99
C ILE A 84 15.61 -0.73 9.37
N GLU A 85 16.74 -1.45 9.35
CA GLU A 85 18.08 -0.92 9.65
C GLU A 85 18.53 0.11 8.61
N ASN A 86 19.37 1.07 9.05
CA ASN A 86 20.04 2.14 8.29
C ASN A 86 19.33 3.48 8.17
N GLN A 87 18.76 3.98 9.25
CA GLN A 87 18.26 5.35 9.24
C GLN A 87 19.07 6.25 10.19
N ASN A 88 20.00 7.03 9.63
CA ASN A 88 20.67 8.13 10.32
C ASN A 88 19.70 9.27 10.60
N HIS A 89 18.85 9.10 11.61
CA HIS A 89 18.00 10.17 12.14
C HIS A 89 18.38 10.44 13.59
N ASN A 90 18.70 11.68 13.91
CA ASN A 90 19.13 12.09 15.24
C ASN A 90 17.98 12.20 16.26
N HIS A 91 16.72 12.03 15.82
CA HIS A 91 15.56 12.08 16.71
C HIS A 91 14.52 11.05 16.22
N PHE A 92 14.21 10.08 17.08
CA PHE A 92 13.18 9.10 16.84
C PHE A 92 12.08 9.27 17.89
N PHE A 93 10.86 9.36 17.41
CA PHE A 93 9.69 9.34 18.27
C PHE A 93 9.05 7.96 18.12
N PRO A 94 9.30 7.02 19.06
CA PRO A 94 8.76 5.68 18.98
C PRO A 94 7.27 5.68 19.31
N LEU A 95 6.51 4.89 18.57
CA LEU A 95 5.09 4.64 18.78
C LEU A 95 4.83 3.13 18.73
N ASP A 96 4.25 2.59 19.81
CA ASP A 96 3.80 1.22 19.83
C ASP A 96 2.59 1.06 18.91
N VAL A 97 2.68 0.12 17.97
CA VAL A 97 1.65 -0.22 17.00
C VAL A 97 1.36 -1.71 17.03
N LYS A 98 0.13 -2.09 16.72
CA LYS A 98 -0.22 -3.47 16.46
C LYS A 98 0.06 -3.82 15.01
N GLY A 99 0.71 -4.96 14.78
CA GLY A 99 0.88 -5.53 13.45
C GLY A 99 0.00 -6.75 13.26
N LYS A 100 -0.51 -6.95 12.04
CA LYS A 100 -1.25 -8.14 11.64
C LYS A 100 -0.81 -8.61 10.25
N ASN A 101 -0.75 -9.93 10.10
CA ASN A 101 -0.62 -10.51 8.77
C ASN A 101 -1.89 -10.22 7.97
N LEU A 102 -1.73 -9.41 6.90
CA LEU A 102 -2.87 -8.91 6.12
C LEU A 102 -3.60 -10.05 5.40
N ASN A 103 -2.88 -11.06 4.89
CA ASN A 103 -3.49 -12.22 4.24
C ASN A 103 -4.42 -13.00 5.20
N THR A 104 -3.93 -13.28 6.40
CA THR A 104 -4.73 -13.95 7.44
C THR A 104 -5.93 -13.11 7.82
N PHE A 105 -5.75 -11.82 8.06
CA PHE A 105 -6.82 -10.89 8.40
C PHE A 105 -7.92 -10.86 7.32
N LEU A 106 -7.54 -10.78 6.04
CA LEU A 106 -8.50 -10.76 4.93
C LEU A 106 -9.26 -12.08 4.84
N LYS A 107 -8.58 -13.22 5.00
CA LYS A 107 -9.23 -14.55 4.96
C LYS A 107 -10.19 -14.77 6.12
N GLU A 108 -9.87 -14.26 7.30
CA GLU A 108 -10.74 -14.39 8.49
C GLU A 108 -11.96 -13.49 8.42
N LYS A 109 -11.79 -12.23 8.01
CA LYS A 109 -12.83 -11.22 8.12
C LYS A 109 -13.61 -10.98 6.82
N TYR A 110 -12.97 -11.19 5.68
CA TYR A 110 -13.50 -10.85 4.36
C TYR A 110 -13.45 -12.01 3.37
N SER A 111 -13.52 -13.25 3.86
CA SER A 111 -13.40 -14.47 3.03
C SER A 111 -14.36 -14.46 1.81
N ASN A 112 -15.57 -13.94 1.99
CA ASN A 112 -16.57 -13.83 0.93
C ASN A 112 -16.39 -12.63 -0.02
N ARG A 113 -15.41 -11.77 0.22
CA ARG A 113 -15.12 -10.58 -0.58
C ARG A 113 -13.72 -10.62 -1.21
N ILE A 114 -12.91 -11.65 -0.94
CA ILE A 114 -11.57 -11.80 -1.51
C ILE A 114 -11.62 -11.84 -3.03
N SER A 115 -12.62 -12.52 -3.61
CA SER A 115 -12.80 -12.60 -5.06
C SER A 115 -13.11 -11.26 -5.74
N ASP A 116 -13.53 -10.27 -4.97
CA ASP A 116 -13.90 -8.94 -5.47
C ASP A 116 -12.72 -7.95 -5.42
N ILE A 117 -11.56 -8.37 -4.90
CA ILE A 117 -10.39 -7.48 -4.77
C ILE A 117 -9.89 -7.12 -6.17
N SER A 118 -9.96 -5.83 -6.50
CA SER A 118 -9.58 -5.28 -7.82
C SER A 118 -8.40 -4.32 -7.78
N LEU A 119 -8.13 -3.71 -6.62
CA LEU A 119 -7.01 -2.78 -6.42
C LEU A 119 -6.44 -2.95 -5.02
N ILE A 120 -5.12 -2.92 -4.91
CA ILE A 120 -4.40 -2.85 -3.63
C ILE A 120 -3.37 -1.73 -3.73
N LYS A 121 -3.49 -0.69 -2.89
CA LYS A 121 -2.44 0.30 -2.67
C LYS A 121 -1.61 -0.13 -1.47
N ILE A 122 -0.29 -0.06 -1.59
CA ILE A 122 0.67 -0.32 -0.52
C ILE A 122 1.64 0.85 -0.48
N ASP A 123 1.65 1.53 0.66
CA ASP A 123 2.51 2.68 0.95
C ASP A 123 2.93 2.54 2.43
N ALA A 124 3.98 1.77 2.63
CA ALA A 124 4.43 1.30 3.94
C ALA A 124 5.87 1.72 4.27
N GLU A 125 6.33 2.85 3.67
CA GLU A 125 7.61 3.49 3.96
C GLU A 125 8.80 2.51 3.90
N GLY A 126 8.77 1.58 2.91
CA GLY A 126 9.81 0.60 2.63
C GLY A 126 9.54 -0.83 3.11
N TYR A 127 8.40 -1.10 3.75
CA TYR A 127 7.97 -2.45 4.12
C TYR A 127 7.08 -3.12 3.05
N ASP A 128 6.89 -2.47 1.93
CA ASP A 128 5.98 -2.79 0.83
C ASP A 128 6.20 -4.20 0.28
N LYS A 129 7.45 -4.56 0.00
CA LYS A 129 7.80 -5.88 -0.54
C LYS A 129 7.43 -7.04 0.40
N GLU A 130 7.54 -6.83 1.71
CA GLU A 130 7.18 -7.86 2.70
C GLU A 130 5.65 -8.05 2.74
N ILE A 131 4.89 -6.98 2.64
CA ILE A 131 3.43 -7.04 2.54
C ILE A 131 3.02 -7.79 1.26
N ILE A 132 3.64 -7.47 0.11
CA ILE A 132 3.38 -8.15 -1.18
C ILE A 132 3.65 -9.66 -1.05
N LYS A 133 4.76 -10.06 -0.43
CA LYS A 133 5.07 -11.48 -0.20
C LYS A 133 4.00 -12.20 0.62
N THR A 134 3.48 -11.55 1.68
CA THR A 134 2.41 -12.14 2.51
C THR A 134 1.10 -12.33 1.74
N LEU A 135 0.85 -11.49 0.73
CA LEU A 135 -0.37 -11.51 -0.10
C LEU A 135 -0.24 -12.40 -1.35
N SER A 136 0.88 -13.09 -1.55
CA SER A 136 1.22 -13.75 -2.83
C SER A 136 0.14 -14.71 -3.35
N ASP A 137 -0.57 -15.45 -2.50
CA ASP A 137 -1.66 -16.34 -2.90
C ASP A 137 -2.91 -15.58 -3.36
N ILE A 138 -3.28 -14.50 -2.68
CA ILE A 138 -4.37 -13.60 -3.11
C ILE A 138 -4.00 -12.93 -4.45
N LEU A 139 -2.77 -12.42 -4.56
CA LEU A 139 -2.29 -11.75 -5.79
C LEU A 139 -2.29 -12.70 -7.00
N LYS A 140 -1.86 -13.95 -6.82
CA LYS A 140 -1.89 -14.97 -7.87
C LYS A 140 -3.32 -15.35 -8.28
N ALA A 141 -4.24 -15.43 -7.31
CA ALA A 141 -5.61 -15.83 -7.56
C ALA A 141 -6.47 -14.70 -8.16
N GLN A 142 -6.40 -13.50 -7.58
CA GLN A 142 -7.28 -12.38 -7.93
C GLN A 142 -6.69 -11.42 -8.96
N LYS A 143 -5.35 -11.32 -9.05
CA LYS A 143 -4.63 -10.48 -10.02
C LYS A 143 -5.08 -9.01 -10.00
N PRO A 144 -5.24 -8.39 -8.82
CA PRO A 144 -5.66 -7.01 -8.72
C PRO A 144 -4.63 -6.09 -9.35
N ILE A 145 -5.02 -4.86 -9.67
CA ILE A 145 -4.05 -3.80 -9.93
C ILE A 145 -3.35 -3.47 -8.60
N LEU A 146 -2.03 -3.24 -8.65
CA LEU A 146 -1.28 -2.80 -7.49
C LEU A 146 -0.77 -1.38 -7.70
N MET A 147 -0.83 -0.57 -6.65
CA MET A 147 -0.12 0.70 -6.53
C MET A 147 0.86 0.55 -5.36
N VAL A 148 2.15 0.69 -5.63
CA VAL A 148 3.20 0.38 -4.66
C VAL A 148 4.22 1.50 -4.62
N GLU A 149 4.56 1.98 -3.42
CA GLU A 149 5.60 2.98 -3.25
C GLU A 149 6.99 2.38 -3.49
N CYS A 150 7.79 3.01 -4.35
CA CYS A 150 9.23 2.81 -4.36
C CYS A 150 9.86 3.85 -3.44
N TYR A 151 9.98 3.49 -2.16
CA TYR A 151 10.38 4.40 -1.10
C TYR A 151 11.79 4.97 -1.30
N LYS A 152 11.94 6.25 -1.01
CA LYS A 152 13.20 7.02 -1.26
C LYS A 152 14.44 6.51 -0.53
N LYS A 153 14.27 5.73 0.55
CA LYS A 153 15.38 5.22 1.35
C LYS A 153 15.74 3.76 1.06
N LEU A 154 15.00 3.08 0.18
CA LEU A 154 15.37 1.74 -0.28
C LEU A 154 16.74 1.79 -0.94
N ASN A 155 17.64 0.90 -0.52
CA ASN A 155 18.94 0.70 -1.14
C ASN A 155 18.79 -0.03 -2.50
N PHE A 156 19.93 -0.32 -3.15
CA PHE A 156 19.93 -0.92 -4.49
C PHE A 156 19.28 -2.32 -4.48
N GLU A 157 19.69 -3.17 -3.56
CA GLU A 157 19.25 -4.55 -3.41
C GLU A 157 17.76 -4.62 -3.06
N GLU A 158 17.28 -3.74 -2.21
CA GLU A 158 15.87 -3.67 -1.82
C GLU A 158 14.96 -3.26 -2.97
N ARG A 159 15.42 -2.37 -3.85
CA ARG A 159 14.68 -1.97 -5.06
C ARG A 159 14.63 -3.09 -6.08
N GLU A 160 15.75 -3.83 -6.26
CA GLU A 160 15.77 -5.02 -7.10
C GLU A 160 14.85 -6.11 -6.58
N GLU A 161 14.82 -6.31 -5.26
CA GLU A 161 13.94 -7.28 -4.62
C GLU A 161 12.45 -6.89 -4.82
N LEU A 162 12.08 -5.61 -4.62
CA LEU A 162 10.73 -5.13 -4.88
C LEU A 162 10.31 -5.37 -6.33
N PHE A 163 11.19 -5.07 -7.29
CA PHE A 163 10.96 -5.32 -8.71
C PHE A 163 10.75 -6.82 -8.97
N SER A 164 11.65 -7.66 -8.47
CA SER A 164 11.64 -9.10 -8.70
C SER A 164 10.40 -9.78 -8.13
N VAL A 165 9.98 -9.43 -6.91
CA VAL A 165 8.77 -9.97 -6.29
C VAL A 165 7.52 -9.68 -7.14
N LEU A 166 7.40 -8.48 -7.69
CA LEU A 166 6.28 -8.13 -8.56
C LEU A 166 6.35 -8.83 -9.93
N GLU A 167 7.54 -8.96 -10.51
CA GLU A 167 7.74 -9.64 -11.79
C GLU A 167 7.48 -11.16 -11.69
N GLU A 168 7.92 -11.81 -10.60
CA GLU A 168 7.64 -13.23 -10.30
C GLU A 168 6.14 -13.51 -10.15
N LEU A 169 5.38 -12.51 -9.73
CA LEU A 169 3.91 -12.57 -9.66
C LEU A 169 3.24 -12.24 -11.02
N ASN A 170 4.02 -12.13 -12.11
CA ASN A 170 3.58 -11.83 -13.48
C ASN A 170 2.96 -10.44 -13.65
N TYR A 171 3.41 -9.43 -12.90
CA TYR A 171 3.02 -8.04 -13.09
C TYR A 171 3.97 -7.32 -14.05
N LYS A 172 3.42 -6.50 -14.92
CA LYS A 172 4.13 -5.44 -15.66
C LYS A 172 4.11 -4.17 -14.83
N LEU A 173 5.27 -3.53 -14.70
CA LEU A 173 5.46 -2.37 -13.86
C LEU A 173 5.52 -1.11 -14.69
N TYR A 174 4.80 -0.08 -14.26
CA TYR A 174 4.77 1.24 -14.88
C TYR A 174 5.06 2.30 -13.84
N MET A 175 5.79 3.35 -14.23
CA MET A 175 6.03 4.50 -13.37
C MET A 175 4.80 5.41 -13.40
N LEU A 176 4.26 5.69 -12.22
CA LEU A 176 3.19 6.64 -12.02
C LEU A 176 3.80 7.92 -11.45
N ASN A 177 4.01 8.92 -12.29
CA ASN A 177 4.59 10.20 -11.85
C ASN A 177 3.53 11.14 -11.29
N ASP A 178 2.28 10.97 -11.72
CA ASP A 178 1.18 11.89 -11.47
C ASP A 178 -0.14 11.13 -11.69
N PHE A 179 -1.09 11.29 -10.77
CA PHE A 179 -2.41 10.67 -10.89
C PHE A 179 -3.27 11.30 -12.00
N GLU A 180 -2.88 12.46 -12.53
CA GLU A 180 -3.60 13.16 -13.60
C GLU A 180 -3.20 12.69 -15.00
N SER A 181 -2.02 12.07 -15.15
CA SER A 181 -1.40 11.73 -16.45
C SER A 181 -1.32 10.22 -16.72
N LEU A 182 -2.43 9.50 -16.63
CA LEU A 182 -2.48 8.07 -16.98
C LEU A 182 -2.21 7.79 -18.48
N HIS A 183 -2.15 8.82 -19.31
CA HIS A 183 -1.93 8.67 -20.75
C HIS A 183 -0.47 8.38 -21.15
N GLU A 184 0.48 8.53 -20.22
CA GLU A 184 1.91 8.34 -20.48
C GLU A 184 2.55 7.37 -19.48
N LEU A 185 1.92 6.21 -19.26
CA LEU A 185 2.49 5.18 -18.42
C LEU A 185 3.78 4.64 -19.05
N LYS A 186 4.93 4.94 -18.45
CA LYS A 186 6.22 4.42 -18.87
C LYS A 186 6.49 3.10 -18.18
N ARG A 187 6.69 2.05 -18.97
CA ARG A 187 7.09 0.74 -18.44
C ARG A 187 8.43 0.85 -17.72
N ILE A 188 8.52 0.27 -16.54
CA ILE A 188 9.74 0.23 -15.73
C ILE A 188 10.44 -1.10 -15.98
N ASN A 189 11.74 -1.05 -16.22
CA ASN A 189 12.65 -2.20 -16.12
C ASN A 189 13.57 -2.04 -14.90
N LEU A 190 14.32 -3.07 -14.57
CA LEU A 190 15.18 -3.09 -13.39
C LEU A 190 16.14 -1.88 -13.31
N LYS A 191 16.72 -1.45 -14.44
CA LYS A 191 17.62 -0.28 -14.46
C LYS A 191 16.90 1.01 -14.07
N GLN A 192 15.64 1.14 -14.44
CA GLN A 192 14.85 2.35 -14.16
C GLN A 192 14.45 2.47 -12.69
N MET A 193 14.45 1.35 -11.92
CA MET A 193 14.21 1.37 -10.48
C MET A 193 15.23 2.25 -9.72
N HIS A 194 16.39 2.51 -10.31
CA HIS A 194 17.49 3.26 -9.68
C HIS A 194 17.60 4.72 -10.17
N LEU A 195 16.87 5.09 -11.23
CA LEU A 195 17.00 6.43 -11.84
C LEU A 195 16.24 7.50 -11.06
N THR A 196 15.16 7.12 -10.38
CA THR A 196 14.31 8.05 -9.62
C THR A 196 14.35 7.68 -8.14
N LYS A 197 14.54 8.69 -7.30
CA LYS A 197 14.71 8.48 -5.87
C LYS A 197 13.44 7.99 -5.17
N HIS A 198 12.29 8.51 -5.60
CA HIS A 198 10.96 8.20 -5.06
C HIS A 198 9.93 8.26 -6.19
N PHE A 199 9.09 7.26 -6.30
CA PHE A 199 8.02 7.19 -7.29
C PHE A 199 7.01 6.09 -6.93
N GLU A 200 5.82 6.20 -7.49
CA GLU A 200 4.79 5.17 -7.40
C GLU A 200 4.91 4.18 -8.56
N ILE A 201 4.73 2.92 -8.26
CA ILE A 201 4.65 1.82 -9.24
C ILE A 201 3.19 1.46 -9.43
N LEU A 202 2.69 1.57 -10.66
CA LEU A 202 1.46 0.93 -11.07
C LEU A 202 1.81 -0.45 -11.65
N ALA A 203 1.40 -1.52 -10.97
CA ALA A 203 1.65 -2.87 -11.43
C ALA A 203 0.35 -3.52 -11.93
N ILE A 204 0.36 -3.99 -13.20
CA ILE A 204 -0.78 -4.58 -13.88
C ILE A 204 -0.43 -6.00 -14.27
N HIS A 205 -1.24 -6.97 -13.84
CA HIS A 205 -1.01 -8.39 -14.15
C HIS A 205 -1.18 -8.66 -15.65
N ASN A 206 -0.28 -9.46 -16.22
CA ASN A 206 -0.25 -9.75 -17.66
C ASN A 206 -1.58 -10.28 -18.24
N MET A 207 -2.36 -11.01 -17.45
CA MET A 207 -3.68 -11.53 -17.88
C MET A 207 -4.84 -10.53 -17.74
N SER A 208 -4.64 -9.39 -17.09
CA SER A 208 -5.65 -8.34 -16.95
C SER A 208 -5.66 -7.37 -18.12
N MET A 209 -4.69 -7.48 -19.03
CA MET A 209 -4.60 -6.65 -20.23
C MET A 209 -5.46 -7.24 -21.35
N THR A 210 -6.77 -7.01 -21.32
CA THR A 210 -7.68 -7.35 -22.42
C THR A 210 -7.77 -6.28 -23.51
N ASN A 211 -7.16 -5.09 -23.29
CA ASN A 211 -6.95 -4.07 -24.33
C ASN A 211 -5.52 -3.52 -24.23
N PRO A 212 -4.80 -3.37 -25.35
CA PRO A 212 -3.45 -2.84 -25.31
C PRO A 212 -3.49 -1.38 -24.87
N ILE A 213 -2.90 -1.11 -23.70
CA ILE A 213 -2.19 0.15 -23.53
C ILE A 213 -1.06 -0.02 -24.55
N THR A 214 -1.13 0.70 -25.66
CA THR A 214 -0.16 0.58 -26.77
C THR A 214 1.24 0.75 -26.21
N ASP A 215 2.09 -0.25 -26.48
CA ASP A 215 3.54 -0.24 -26.18
C ASP A 215 4.24 0.96 -26.80
#